data_86d8a11fe8bd8895d7245089f1533bc0
#
_entry.id   86d8a11fe8bd8895d7245089f1533bc0
#
_cell.length_a   1.000
_cell.length_b   1.000
_cell.length_c   1.000
_cell.angle_alpha   90.00
_cell.angle_beta   90.00
_cell.angle_gamma   90.00
#
_symmetry.space_group_name_H-M   'P 1'
#
loop_
_entity.id
_entity.type
_entity.pdbx_description
1 polymer ?
#
loop_
_entity_poly.entity_id
_entity_poly.type
_entity_poly.pdbx_seq_one_letter_code
_entity_poly.pdbx_strand_id
1 'polypeptide(L)'
;ATDYADSKRRRELLCEMLGHVGKNVHVDIDFHCECGKHIFMGDKVIVNMNCTFVDNNRIDIGSNVLASNVQIYTATHSTKVDERMVQDCPEEQEICRTYALPVRIEDGVWIGGGVVILPGVTIGRNSVIGAGSVVTRSIPANCVAVGNPCRVIKQIDNIVSV
;
A
#
# COMPACT_ATOMS: atom_id res chain seq x y z
N ALA A 1 13.27 18.48 16.84
CA ALA A 1 13.59 17.17 17.39
C ALA A 1 12.27 16.56 17.88
N THR A 2 11.87 15.46 17.31
CA THR A 2 10.68 14.72 17.75
C THR A 2 10.99 14.15 19.14
N ASP A 3 10.18 14.47 20.12
CA ASP A 3 10.37 14.01 21.48
C ASP A 3 10.25 12.47 21.52
N TYR A 4 11.13 11.80 22.25
CA TYR A 4 11.13 10.33 22.40
C TYR A 4 9.81 9.81 23.00
N ALA A 5 9.16 10.58 23.86
CA ALA A 5 7.83 10.29 24.40
C ALA A 5 6.77 10.25 23.30
N ASP A 6 6.83 11.15 22.34
CA ASP A 6 5.95 11.18 21.17
C ASP A 6 6.12 9.95 20.28
N SER A 7 7.35 9.47 20.09
CA SER A 7 7.62 8.29 19.24
C SER A 7 7.08 7.00 19.87
N LYS A 8 7.13 6.86 21.20
CA LYS A 8 6.55 5.72 21.92
C LYS A 8 5.02 5.72 21.81
N ARG A 9 4.39 6.86 22.08
CA ARG A 9 2.93 7.00 21.99
C ARG A 9 2.43 6.77 20.57
N ARG A 10 3.14 7.28 19.56
CA ARG A 10 2.83 7.03 18.16
C ARG A 10 2.85 5.55 17.81
N ARG A 11 3.88 4.82 18.28
CA ARG A 11 3.98 3.38 18.09
C ARG A 11 2.82 2.61 18.74
N GLU A 12 2.45 2.97 19.96
CA GLU A 12 1.32 2.35 20.67
C GLU A 12 0.03 2.52 19.84
N LEU A 13 -0.26 3.74 19.37
CA LEU A 13 -1.42 4.03 18.54
C LEU A 13 -1.41 3.24 17.22
N LEU A 14 -0.25 3.12 16.57
CA LEU A 14 -0.14 2.31 15.36
C LEU A 14 -0.44 0.83 15.63
N CYS A 15 0.05 0.27 16.74
CA CYS A 15 -0.24 -1.11 17.14
C CYS A 15 -1.72 -1.32 17.50
N GLU A 16 -2.37 -0.30 18.07
CA GLU A 16 -3.81 -0.34 18.33
C GLU A 16 -4.64 -0.24 17.05
N MET A 17 -4.20 0.56 16.08
CA MET A 17 -4.92 0.83 14.84
C MET A 17 -4.73 -0.26 13.78
N LEU A 18 -3.49 -0.71 13.57
CA LEU A 18 -3.14 -1.62 12.48
C LEU A 18 -3.24 -3.10 12.90
N GLY A 19 -3.30 -3.99 11.90
CA GLY A 19 -3.33 -5.44 12.10
C GLY A 19 -2.02 -5.99 12.63
N HIS A 20 -0.88 -5.46 12.14
CA HIS A 20 0.47 -5.78 12.65
C HIS A 20 1.45 -4.66 12.35
N VAL A 21 2.34 -4.40 13.30
CA VAL A 21 3.42 -3.41 13.16
C VAL A 21 4.73 -4.01 13.65
N GLY A 22 5.65 -4.25 12.74
CA GLY A 22 7.00 -4.77 13.01
C GLY A 22 7.88 -3.79 13.79
N LYS A 23 9.16 -4.08 13.89
CA LYS A 23 10.15 -3.23 14.59
C LYS A 23 10.59 -2.08 13.70
N ASN A 24 10.86 -0.91 14.31
CA ASN A 24 11.36 0.28 13.61
C ASN A 24 10.47 0.73 12.43
N VAL A 25 9.16 0.66 12.62
CA VAL A 25 8.18 1.19 11.69
C VAL A 25 7.95 2.68 11.99
N HIS A 26 8.03 3.50 10.96
CA HIS A 26 7.72 4.92 11.02
C HIS A 26 6.56 5.20 10.06
N VAL A 27 5.50 5.82 10.59
CA VAL A 27 4.36 6.31 9.80
C VAL A 27 4.23 7.79 10.12
N ASP A 28 4.30 8.63 9.09
CA ASP A 28 4.24 10.08 9.25
C ASP A 28 2.79 10.58 9.33
N ILE A 29 2.65 11.89 9.53
CA ILE A 29 1.34 12.57 9.58
C ILE A 29 0.62 12.47 8.23
N ASP A 30 -0.69 12.73 8.26
CA ASP A 30 -1.58 12.61 7.09
C ASP A 30 -1.57 11.21 6.47
N PHE A 31 -1.43 10.19 7.34
CA PHE A 31 -1.70 8.80 7.00
C PHE A 31 -3.20 8.51 7.17
N HIS A 32 -3.81 7.98 6.13
CA HIS A 32 -5.21 7.59 6.12
C HIS A 32 -5.36 6.10 5.84
N CYS A 33 -6.25 5.44 6.56
CA CYS A 33 -6.69 4.08 6.28
C CYS A 33 -8.19 3.97 6.51
N GLU A 34 -8.85 2.96 5.94
CA GLU A 34 -10.28 2.77 6.10
C GLU A 34 -10.58 1.98 7.37
N CYS A 35 -9.99 0.81 7.54
CA CYS A 35 -10.14 -0.05 8.70
C CYS A 35 -8.89 -0.08 9.57
N GLY A 36 -7.72 -0.12 8.98
CA GLY A 36 -6.41 -0.29 9.60
C GLY A 36 -6.10 -1.74 9.99
N LYS A 37 -7.07 -2.52 10.41
CA LYS A 37 -6.90 -3.90 10.89
C LYS A 37 -6.46 -4.89 9.80
N HIS A 38 -6.62 -4.54 8.54
CA HIS A 38 -6.15 -5.34 7.42
C HIS A 38 -4.75 -4.95 6.93
N ILE A 39 -4.07 -4.02 7.59
CA ILE A 39 -2.72 -3.56 7.24
C ILE A 39 -1.70 -4.25 8.12
N PHE A 40 -0.72 -4.92 7.50
CA PHE A 40 0.34 -5.68 8.16
C PHE A 40 1.69 -5.16 7.65
N MET A 41 2.52 -4.64 8.55
CA MET A 41 3.84 -4.07 8.23
C MET A 41 4.94 -4.89 8.89
N GLY A 42 5.96 -5.26 8.11
CA GLY A 42 7.18 -5.88 8.59
C GLY A 42 8.09 -4.90 9.33
N ASP A 43 9.37 -5.24 9.43
CA ASP A 43 10.36 -4.44 10.13
C ASP A 43 10.95 -3.33 9.25
N LYS A 44 11.35 -2.20 9.84
CA LYS A 44 12.03 -1.09 9.14
C LYS A 44 11.24 -0.56 7.95
N VAL A 45 9.94 -0.34 8.14
CA VAL A 45 9.06 0.26 7.15
C VAL A 45 8.94 1.76 7.40
N ILE A 46 9.08 2.55 6.35
CA ILE A 46 8.89 3.99 6.40
C ILE A 46 7.74 4.36 5.47
N VAL A 47 6.67 4.87 6.05
CA VAL A 47 5.51 5.45 5.36
C VAL A 47 5.54 6.94 5.65
N ASN A 48 6.04 7.73 4.71
CA ASN A 48 6.07 9.18 4.80
C ASN A 48 4.68 9.78 4.59
N MET A 49 4.59 11.09 4.70
CA MET A 49 3.35 11.87 4.66
C MET A 49 2.42 11.57 3.47
N ASN A 50 1.15 11.88 3.64
CA ASN A 50 0.10 11.81 2.60
C ASN A 50 -0.12 10.42 2.00
N CYS A 51 0.05 9.36 2.77
CA CYS A 51 -0.26 8.01 2.33
C CYS A 51 -1.71 7.64 2.67
N THR A 52 -2.41 7.01 1.71
CA THR A 52 -3.78 6.53 1.88
C THR A 52 -3.88 5.05 1.54
N PHE A 53 -4.25 4.22 2.50
CA PHE A 53 -4.40 2.77 2.34
C PHE A 53 -5.86 2.37 2.55
N VAL A 54 -6.56 2.10 1.45
CA VAL A 54 -7.97 1.64 1.45
C VAL A 54 -7.98 0.13 1.62
N ASP A 55 -8.02 -0.29 2.88
CA ASP A 55 -7.79 -1.66 3.34
C ASP A 55 -9.08 -2.46 3.57
N ASN A 56 -10.00 -2.48 2.59
CA ASN A 56 -11.17 -3.38 2.61
C ASN A 56 -10.75 -4.85 2.53
N ASN A 57 -9.55 -5.13 2.02
CA ASN A 57 -8.89 -6.44 2.07
C ASN A 57 -7.46 -6.24 2.56
N ARG A 58 -6.74 -7.35 2.72
CA ARG A 58 -5.41 -7.40 3.29
C ARG A 58 -4.39 -6.60 2.48
N ILE A 59 -3.58 -5.78 3.18
CA ILE A 59 -2.39 -5.10 2.68
C ILE A 59 -1.20 -5.64 3.46
N ASP A 60 -0.34 -6.39 2.78
CA ASP A 60 0.93 -6.88 3.34
C ASP A 60 2.07 -6.00 2.86
N ILE A 61 2.81 -5.42 3.78
CA ILE A 61 4.03 -4.65 3.53
C ILE A 61 5.19 -5.37 4.19
N GLY A 62 6.13 -5.84 3.41
CA GLY A 62 7.33 -6.53 3.86
C GLY A 62 8.28 -5.63 4.66
N SER A 63 9.47 -6.13 4.92
CA SER A 63 10.50 -5.39 5.65
C SER A 63 11.37 -4.52 4.73
N ASN A 64 11.98 -3.46 5.29
CA ASN A 64 12.84 -2.51 4.57
C ASN A 64 12.13 -1.81 3.40
N VAL A 65 10.86 -1.46 3.56
CA VAL A 65 10.04 -0.77 2.55
C VAL A 65 10.01 0.72 2.81
N LEU A 66 10.13 1.50 1.73
CA LEU A 66 10.02 2.97 1.73
C LEU A 66 8.86 3.40 0.83
N ALA A 67 7.96 4.23 1.35
CA ALA A 67 6.84 4.79 0.62
C ALA A 67 6.61 6.26 1.02
N SER A 68 6.18 7.10 0.09
CA SER A 68 5.83 8.50 0.34
C SER A 68 4.72 8.94 -0.59
N ASN A 69 3.66 9.56 -0.06
CA ASN A 69 2.52 10.01 -0.86
C ASN A 69 1.99 8.89 -1.77
N VAL A 70 1.79 7.70 -1.21
CA VAL A 70 1.37 6.49 -1.92
C VAL A 70 -0.08 6.19 -1.61
N GLN A 71 -0.82 5.77 -2.64
CA GLN A 71 -2.20 5.34 -2.50
C GLN A 71 -2.30 3.85 -2.83
N ILE A 72 -2.81 3.06 -1.88
CA ILE A 72 -3.04 1.62 -2.04
C ILE A 72 -4.54 1.38 -1.95
N TYR A 73 -5.09 0.80 -3.01
CA TYR A 73 -6.49 0.42 -3.05
C TYR A 73 -6.64 -1.10 -3.12
N THR A 74 -7.33 -1.67 -2.14
CA THR A 74 -7.76 -3.08 -2.22
C THR A 74 -9.18 -3.20 -2.77
N ALA A 75 -9.98 -2.14 -2.65
CA ALA A 75 -11.37 -2.11 -3.11
C ALA A 75 -11.48 -1.76 -4.59
N THR A 76 -12.46 -2.35 -5.25
CA THR A 76 -12.85 -2.08 -6.63
C THR A 76 -14.34 -2.33 -6.84
N HIS A 77 -14.86 -1.86 -7.97
CA HIS A 77 -16.26 -2.05 -8.37
C HIS A 77 -16.32 -2.56 -9.79
N SER A 78 -17.44 -3.19 -10.18
CA SER A 78 -17.67 -3.57 -11.57
C SER A 78 -17.73 -2.34 -12.48
N THR A 79 -17.19 -2.47 -13.68
CA THR A 79 -17.31 -1.45 -14.73
C THR A 79 -18.73 -1.33 -15.25
N LYS A 80 -19.56 -2.36 -15.10
CA LYS A 80 -20.97 -2.34 -15.48
C LYS A 80 -21.82 -1.75 -14.36
N VAL A 81 -22.68 -0.80 -14.71
CA VAL A 81 -23.49 -0.05 -13.74
C VAL A 81 -24.47 -0.96 -13.00
N ASP A 82 -25.14 -1.85 -13.70
CA ASP A 82 -26.10 -2.81 -13.16
C ASP A 82 -25.49 -3.85 -12.22
N GLU A 83 -24.22 -4.18 -12.41
CA GLU A 83 -23.46 -5.02 -11.49
C GLU A 83 -22.91 -4.23 -10.29
N ARG A 84 -22.55 -2.95 -10.48
CA ARG A 84 -21.97 -2.08 -9.45
C ARG A 84 -23.01 -1.52 -8.49
N MET A 85 -24.13 -1.06 -9.02
CA MET A 85 -25.20 -0.45 -8.22
C MET A 85 -26.22 -1.48 -7.78
N VAL A 86 -26.69 -1.37 -6.54
CA VAL A 86 -27.82 -2.18 -6.05
C VAL A 86 -29.10 -1.55 -6.56
N GLN A 87 -29.92 -2.32 -7.28
CA GLN A 87 -31.24 -1.87 -7.73
C GLN A 87 -32.22 -1.99 -6.56
N ASP A 88 -33.21 -1.09 -6.48
CA ASP A 88 -34.27 -1.09 -5.46
C ASP A 88 -33.73 -1.18 -4.01
N CYS A 89 -32.65 -0.46 -3.75
CA CYS A 89 -31.99 -0.44 -2.43
C CYS A 89 -32.92 0.26 -1.42
N PRO A 90 -33.36 -0.41 -0.35
CA PRO A 90 -34.05 0.24 0.77
C PRO A 90 -33.16 1.29 1.41
N GLU A 91 -33.77 2.29 2.06
CA GLU A 91 -33.01 3.28 2.86
C GLU A 91 -32.12 2.57 3.88
N GLU A 92 -30.92 3.10 4.12
CA GLU A 92 -29.91 2.59 5.07
C GLU A 92 -29.17 1.30 4.66
N GLN A 93 -29.26 0.85 3.41
CA GLN A 93 -28.47 -0.26 2.89
C GLN A 93 -27.34 0.20 1.95
N GLU A 94 -26.38 -0.71 1.71
CA GLU A 94 -25.29 -0.45 0.76
C GLU A 94 -25.83 -0.23 -0.64
N ILE A 95 -25.57 0.94 -1.20
CA ILE A 95 -26.04 1.34 -2.53
C ILE A 95 -25.16 0.80 -3.68
N CYS A 96 -23.97 0.26 -3.36
CA CYS A 96 -23.06 -0.27 -4.35
C CYS A 96 -22.39 -1.57 -3.87
N ARG A 97 -22.05 -2.44 -4.83
CA ARG A 97 -21.29 -3.67 -4.58
C ARG A 97 -19.80 -3.39 -4.70
N THR A 98 -19.08 -3.73 -3.63
CA THR A 98 -17.62 -3.60 -3.56
C THR A 98 -16.98 -4.98 -3.60
N TYR A 99 -15.95 -5.12 -4.42
CA TYR A 99 -15.06 -6.27 -4.44
C TYR A 99 -13.72 -5.82 -3.87
N ALA A 100 -13.00 -6.71 -3.19
CA ALA A 100 -11.70 -6.36 -2.66
C ALA A 100 -10.69 -7.48 -2.89
N LEU A 101 -9.51 -7.12 -3.41
CA LEU A 101 -8.39 -8.02 -3.65
C LEU A 101 -7.17 -7.56 -2.82
N PRO A 102 -6.42 -8.49 -2.22
CA PRO A 102 -5.28 -8.12 -1.39
C PRO A 102 -4.17 -7.47 -2.21
N VAL A 103 -3.40 -6.58 -1.57
CA VAL A 103 -2.19 -6.00 -2.13
C VAL A 103 -1.00 -6.47 -1.31
N ARG A 104 0.08 -6.86 -2.00
CA ARG A 104 1.32 -7.27 -1.35
C ARG A 104 2.50 -6.45 -1.88
N ILE A 105 3.28 -5.91 -0.96
CA ILE A 105 4.55 -5.24 -1.21
C ILE A 105 5.62 -6.07 -0.51
N GLU A 106 6.51 -6.70 -1.26
CA GLU A 106 7.53 -7.57 -0.70
C GLU A 106 8.71 -6.77 -0.11
N ASP A 107 9.69 -7.48 0.49
CA ASP A 107 10.82 -6.86 1.19
C ASP A 107 11.69 -6.00 0.26
N GLY A 108 12.23 -4.93 0.81
CA GLY A 108 13.19 -4.07 0.13
C GLY A 108 12.62 -3.19 -0.98
N VAL A 109 11.32 -3.09 -1.12
CA VAL A 109 10.67 -2.28 -2.15
C VAL A 109 10.76 -0.79 -1.82
N TRP A 110 11.09 0.00 -2.83
CA TRP A 110 11.00 1.46 -2.77
C TRP A 110 9.91 1.97 -3.70
N ILE A 111 8.94 2.71 -3.14
CA ILE A 111 7.82 3.29 -3.87
C ILE A 111 7.97 4.81 -3.87
N GLY A 112 8.15 5.38 -5.06
CA GLY A 112 8.25 6.82 -5.28
C GLY A 112 6.95 7.56 -4.98
N GLY A 113 7.06 8.88 -4.83
CA GLY A 113 5.90 9.72 -4.50
C GLY A 113 4.83 9.76 -5.57
N GLY A 114 3.57 9.82 -5.14
CA GLY A 114 2.41 9.90 -6.04
C GLY A 114 2.07 8.59 -6.77
N VAL A 115 2.59 7.47 -6.28
CA VAL A 115 2.26 6.15 -6.85
C VAL A 115 0.89 5.69 -6.39
N VAL A 116 0.12 5.14 -7.33
CA VAL A 116 -1.16 4.48 -7.09
C VAL A 116 -1.03 2.99 -7.35
N ILE A 117 -1.43 2.15 -6.38
CA ILE A 117 -1.39 0.68 -6.46
C ILE A 117 -2.82 0.16 -6.47
N LEU A 118 -3.18 -0.58 -7.52
CA LEU A 118 -4.52 -1.11 -7.72
C LEU A 118 -4.73 -2.48 -7.04
N PRO A 119 -6.00 -2.89 -6.84
CA PRO A 119 -6.34 -4.14 -6.17
C PRO A 119 -5.71 -5.37 -6.82
N GLY A 120 -5.27 -6.33 -5.99
CA GLY A 120 -4.70 -7.61 -6.44
C GLY A 120 -3.24 -7.55 -6.88
N VAL A 121 -2.57 -6.39 -6.74
CA VAL A 121 -1.18 -6.21 -7.16
C VAL A 121 -0.21 -6.78 -6.12
N THR A 122 0.81 -7.48 -6.60
CA THR A 122 2.02 -7.81 -5.85
C THR A 122 3.21 -7.05 -6.44
N ILE A 123 3.96 -6.33 -5.61
CA ILE A 123 5.25 -5.73 -6.00
C ILE A 123 6.35 -6.62 -5.42
N GLY A 124 7.12 -7.25 -6.32
CA GLY A 124 8.18 -8.18 -5.97
C GLY A 124 9.36 -7.51 -5.28
N ARG A 125 10.07 -8.29 -4.45
CA ARG A 125 11.16 -7.82 -3.59
C ARG A 125 12.21 -7.01 -4.32
N ASN A 126 12.81 -6.05 -3.61
CA ASN A 126 13.90 -5.20 -4.08
C ASN A 126 13.56 -4.36 -5.32
N SER A 127 12.29 -4.27 -5.70
CA SER A 127 11.89 -3.47 -6.85
C SER A 127 11.67 -2.01 -6.49
N VAL A 128 11.82 -1.15 -7.47
CA VAL A 128 11.63 0.30 -7.37
C VAL A 128 10.47 0.71 -8.27
N ILE A 129 9.50 1.40 -7.71
CA ILE A 129 8.40 2.01 -8.47
C ILE A 129 8.65 3.51 -8.57
N GLY A 130 8.82 3.99 -9.80
CA GLY A 130 9.07 5.41 -10.03
C GLY A 130 7.87 6.30 -9.70
N ALA A 131 8.14 7.52 -9.28
CA ALA A 131 7.14 8.48 -8.88
C ALA A 131 6.06 8.71 -9.95
N GLY A 132 4.81 8.95 -9.52
CA GLY A 132 3.66 9.21 -10.39
C GLY A 132 3.16 7.98 -11.16
N SER A 133 3.63 6.78 -10.84
CA SER A 133 3.21 5.55 -11.53
C SER A 133 1.85 5.06 -11.07
N VAL A 134 1.11 4.41 -11.99
CA VAL A 134 -0.12 3.68 -11.66
C VAL A 134 0.11 2.19 -11.89
N VAL A 135 0.24 1.44 -10.80
CA VAL A 135 0.55 0.00 -10.82
C VAL A 135 -0.74 -0.79 -10.99
N THR A 136 -1.01 -1.20 -12.23
CA THR A 136 -2.24 -1.91 -12.63
C THR A 136 -2.07 -3.42 -12.70
N ARG A 137 -0.84 -3.94 -12.58
CA ARG A 137 -0.49 -5.37 -12.62
C ARG A 137 0.73 -5.61 -11.73
N SER A 138 0.88 -6.83 -11.25
CA SER A 138 2.01 -7.22 -10.43
C SER A 138 3.35 -6.97 -11.12
N ILE A 139 4.33 -6.54 -10.33
CA ILE A 139 5.68 -6.21 -10.76
C ILE A 139 6.63 -7.31 -10.27
N PRO A 140 7.49 -7.86 -11.14
CA PRO A 140 8.48 -8.86 -10.74
C PRO A 140 9.47 -8.31 -9.71
N ALA A 141 10.19 -9.20 -9.04
CA ALA A 141 11.28 -8.81 -8.15
C ALA A 141 12.49 -8.22 -8.91
N ASN A 142 13.30 -7.44 -8.19
CA ASN A 142 14.59 -6.91 -8.66
C ASN A 142 14.48 -6.11 -9.96
N CYS A 143 13.51 -5.20 -10.06
CA CYS A 143 13.38 -4.36 -11.25
C CYS A 143 12.97 -2.92 -10.92
N VAL A 144 13.14 -2.04 -11.89
CA VAL A 144 12.59 -0.68 -11.88
C VAL A 144 11.39 -0.65 -12.80
N ALA A 145 10.27 -0.16 -12.30
CA ALA A 145 9.04 0.00 -13.06
C ALA A 145 8.50 1.43 -12.93
N VAL A 146 7.99 1.99 -14.02
CA VAL A 146 7.52 3.39 -14.05
C VAL A 146 6.32 3.55 -14.98
N GLY A 147 5.58 4.62 -14.81
CA GLY A 147 4.59 5.14 -15.76
C GLY A 147 3.14 4.83 -15.43
N ASN A 148 2.26 5.29 -16.30
CA ASN A 148 0.81 5.04 -16.25
C ASN A 148 0.33 4.54 -17.63
N PRO A 149 0.00 3.25 -17.76
CA PRO A 149 0.16 2.18 -16.76
C PRO A 149 1.63 1.83 -16.50
N CYS A 150 1.95 1.44 -15.25
CA CYS A 150 3.31 1.12 -14.83
C CYS A 150 3.88 -0.09 -15.58
N ARG A 151 5.12 0.02 -16.07
CA ARG A 151 5.83 -1.04 -16.80
C ARG A 151 7.27 -1.15 -16.33
N VAL A 152 7.78 -2.36 -16.33
CA VAL A 152 9.22 -2.63 -16.07
C VAL A 152 10.05 -2.02 -17.19
N ILE A 153 11.03 -1.21 -16.80
CA ILE A 153 11.95 -0.54 -17.73
C ILE A 153 13.41 -1.05 -17.57
N LYS A 154 13.73 -1.65 -16.42
CA LYS A 154 15.08 -2.10 -16.11
C LYS A 154 15.07 -3.24 -15.11
N GLN A 155 15.97 -4.21 -15.26
CA GLN A 155 16.31 -5.17 -14.21
C GLN A 155 17.37 -4.56 -13.30
N ILE A 156 17.29 -4.83 -11.99
CA ILE A 156 18.31 -4.46 -11.01
C ILE A 156 19.23 -5.68 -10.91
N ASP A 157 20.45 -5.55 -11.38
CA ASP A 157 21.46 -6.58 -11.25
C ASP A 157 21.70 -6.82 -9.75
N ASN A 158 21.64 -8.07 -9.32
CA ASN A 158 22.09 -8.44 -7.99
C ASN A 158 23.58 -8.08 -7.92
N ILE A 159 23.92 -7.05 -7.17
CA ILE A 159 25.32 -6.77 -6.84
C ILE A 159 25.78 -8.00 -6.04
N VAL A 160 26.49 -8.88 -6.72
CA VAL A 160 27.25 -9.93 -6.04
C VAL A 160 28.30 -9.17 -5.23
N SER A 161 28.06 -9.08 -3.91
CA SER A 161 29.06 -8.54 -2.98
C SER A 161 30.30 -9.43 -3.12
N VAL A 162 31.37 -8.87 -3.69
CA VAL A 162 32.71 -9.46 -3.71
C VAL A 162 33.32 -9.33 -2.33
#